data_b98e843acb880407096fded7cf532cc6
#
_entry.id   b98e843acb880407096fded7cf532cc6
#
_cell.length_a   1.000
_cell.length_b   1.000
_cell.length_c   1.000
_cell.angle_alpha   90.00
_cell.angle_beta   90.00
_cell.angle_gamma   90.00
#
_symmetry.space_group_name_H-M   'P 1'
#
loop_
_entity.id
_entity.type
_entity.pdbx_description
1 polymer ?
#
loop_
_entity_poly.entity_id
_entity_poly.type
_entity_poly.pdbx_seq_one_letter_code
_entity_poly.pdbx_strand_id
1 'polypeptide(L)'
;MFRRNFLKSSALGSGLAFFPFEKIIYDYPKNKFNLNYAPHFGMFKHSAGEDLIDQLNFMADEGFTAFEDNNLKKRSISDQNKIASTLTKRNLRMGVFVAHSIYWKEPNLASGNIDKREEFLKEIRESVEVAKRVNAKWMTVV
;
A
#
# COMPACT_ATOMS: atom_id res chain seq x y z
N MET A 1 38.67 12.91 -28.95
CA MET A 1 38.31 13.29 -30.33
C MET A 1 37.94 12.04 -31.19
N PHE A 2 37.14 11.08 -30.68
CA PHE A 2 36.83 9.84 -31.43
C PHE A 2 35.36 9.37 -31.39
N ARG A 3 34.42 10.22 -30.94
CA ARG A 3 33.00 9.85 -30.88
C ARG A 3 32.18 10.21 -32.14
N ARG A 4 32.74 10.97 -33.07
CA ARG A 4 32.01 11.46 -34.27
C ARG A 4 32.11 10.56 -35.50
N ASN A 5 33.01 9.62 -35.53
CA ASN A 5 33.25 8.77 -36.71
C ASN A 5 32.52 7.41 -36.68
N PHE A 6 31.94 7.03 -35.54
CA PHE A 6 31.17 5.77 -35.42
C PHE A 6 29.80 5.84 -36.11
N LEU A 7 29.22 7.03 -36.22
CA LEU A 7 27.87 7.21 -36.79
C LEU A 7 27.82 7.37 -38.31
N LYS A 8 28.97 7.37 -39.00
CA LYS A 8 29.00 7.56 -40.45
C LYS A 8 29.17 6.25 -41.27
N SER A 9 29.39 5.12 -40.62
CA SER A 9 29.61 3.84 -41.29
C SER A 9 28.43 2.86 -41.28
N SER A 10 27.26 3.27 -40.73
CA SER A 10 26.11 2.37 -40.59
C SER A 10 24.95 2.65 -41.55
N ALA A 11 25.22 3.37 -42.66
CA ALA A 11 24.17 3.74 -43.60
C ALA A 11 24.33 2.97 -44.93
N LEU A 12 24.37 1.65 -44.91
CA LEU A 12 24.17 0.80 -46.09
C LEU A 12 23.86 -0.63 -45.64
N GLY A 13 22.58 -0.94 -45.51
CA GLY A 13 22.13 -2.31 -45.23
C GLY A 13 20.63 -2.32 -44.94
N SER A 14 19.84 -2.18 -46.01
CA SER A 14 18.39 -2.29 -45.96
C SER A 14 17.97 -3.72 -45.59
N GLY A 15 17.59 -3.92 -44.37
CA GLY A 15 16.94 -5.11 -43.89
C GLY A 15 16.27 -4.75 -42.58
N LEU A 16 15.02 -4.26 -42.64
CA LEU A 16 14.16 -4.12 -41.46
C LEU A 16 13.81 -5.53 -40.98
N ALA A 17 14.73 -6.18 -40.27
CA ALA A 17 14.39 -7.31 -39.43
C ALA A 17 13.61 -6.71 -38.24
N PHE A 18 12.28 -6.78 -38.30
CA PHE A 18 11.43 -6.64 -37.12
C PHE A 18 11.76 -7.81 -36.20
N PHE A 19 12.74 -7.62 -35.32
CA PHE A 19 12.82 -8.48 -34.13
C PHE A 19 11.65 -8.12 -33.26
N PRO A 20 10.72 -9.06 -32.98
CA PRO A 20 9.75 -8.84 -31.93
C PRO A 20 10.56 -8.58 -30.66
N PHE A 21 10.38 -7.39 -30.05
CA PHE A 21 10.84 -7.16 -28.70
C PHE A 21 10.04 -8.13 -27.83
N GLU A 22 10.53 -9.36 -27.69
CA GLU A 22 10.06 -10.22 -26.61
C GLU A 22 10.36 -9.45 -25.33
N LYS A 23 9.30 -9.00 -24.70
CA LYS A 23 9.35 -8.42 -23.36
C LYS A 23 9.93 -9.53 -22.49
N ILE A 24 11.24 -9.45 -22.20
CA ILE A 24 11.87 -10.37 -21.26
C ILE A 24 11.18 -10.09 -19.93
N ILE A 25 10.15 -10.87 -19.64
CA ILE A 25 9.52 -10.91 -18.32
C ILE A 25 10.55 -11.61 -17.44
N TYR A 26 11.35 -10.81 -16.74
CA TYR A 26 12.17 -11.36 -15.66
C TYR A 26 11.18 -11.85 -14.59
N ASP A 27 10.89 -13.13 -14.62
CA ASP A 27 10.20 -13.82 -13.56
C ASP A 27 11.17 -13.91 -12.37
N TYR A 28 11.31 -12.80 -11.65
CA TYR A 28 12.02 -12.83 -10.38
C TYR A 28 11.29 -13.82 -9.48
N PRO A 29 11.97 -14.83 -8.94
CA PRO A 29 11.33 -15.71 -7.98
C PRO A 29 10.75 -14.82 -6.88
N LYS A 30 9.41 -14.80 -6.79
CA LYS A 30 8.72 -14.06 -5.73
C LYS A 30 9.28 -14.56 -4.42
N ASN A 31 10.06 -13.73 -3.74
CA ASN A 31 10.58 -14.03 -2.42
C ASN A 31 9.38 -14.28 -1.52
N LYS A 32 9.09 -15.54 -1.25
CA LYS A 32 8.07 -15.89 -0.28
C LYS A 32 8.66 -15.60 1.10
N PHE A 33 8.17 -14.55 1.72
CA PHE A 33 8.49 -14.30 3.12
C PHE A 33 7.95 -15.45 3.98
N ASN A 34 8.74 -15.89 4.95
CA ASN A 34 8.34 -16.94 5.88
C ASN A 34 7.27 -16.45 6.89
N LEU A 35 7.15 -15.13 7.05
CA LEU A 35 6.19 -14.48 7.95
C LEU A 35 5.27 -13.55 7.15
N ASN A 36 4.12 -13.24 7.76
CA ASN A 36 3.16 -12.31 7.16
C ASN A 36 3.52 -10.88 7.54
N TYR A 37 4.47 -10.29 6.84
CA TYR A 37 4.80 -8.89 7.01
C TYR A 37 3.69 -8.01 6.44
N ALA A 38 3.39 -6.92 7.14
CA ALA A 38 2.35 -5.95 6.76
C ALA A 38 2.97 -4.55 6.65
N PRO A 39 3.51 -4.16 5.49
CA PRO A 39 4.02 -2.82 5.29
C PRO A 39 2.91 -1.77 5.28
N HIS A 40 3.29 -0.50 5.51
CA HIS A 40 2.41 0.67 5.44
C HIS A 40 2.48 1.40 4.11
N PHE A 41 1.49 2.20 3.81
CA PHE A 41 1.60 3.22 2.76
C PHE A 41 2.77 4.18 3.02
N GLY A 42 3.41 4.58 1.94
CA GLY A 42 4.57 5.48 1.93
C GLY A 42 5.91 4.77 2.05
N MET A 43 5.97 3.52 2.52
CA MET A 43 7.22 2.77 2.60
C MET A 43 7.84 2.53 1.21
N PHE A 44 7.01 2.36 0.20
CA PHE A 44 7.45 2.08 -1.18
C PHE A 44 7.11 3.19 -2.18
N LYS A 45 6.83 4.39 -1.72
CA LYS A 45 6.44 5.49 -2.63
C LYS A 45 7.49 5.83 -3.68
N HIS A 46 8.77 5.64 -3.39
CA HIS A 46 9.85 5.87 -4.36
C HIS A 46 9.88 4.81 -5.48
N SER A 47 9.34 3.63 -5.25
CA SER A 47 9.26 2.54 -6.23
C SER A 47 7.90 2.44 -6.90
N ALA A 48 6.83 2.72 -6.17
CA ALA A 48 5.44 2.52 -6.61
C ALA A 48 4.66 3.83 -6.85
N GLY A 49 5.24 5.01 -6.55
CA GLY A 49 4.54 6.29 -6.67
C GLY A 49 3.67 6.62 -5.46
N GLU A 50 2.91 7.71 -5.58
CA GLU A 50 2.06 8.23 -4.48
C GLU A 50 0.65 7.61 -4.45
N ASP A 51 0.20 6.99 -5.54
CA ASP A 51 -1.12 6.37 -5.59
C ASP A 51 -1.20 5.17 -4.64
N LEU A 52 -2.28 5.11 -3.85
CA LEU A 52 -2.47 4.08 -2.83
C LEU A 52 -2.63 2.67 -3.45
N ILE A 53 -3.30 2.61 -4.59
CA ILE A 53 -3.59 1.33 -5.24
C ILE A 53 -2.34 0.79 -5.93
N ASP A 54 -1.52 1.66 -6.51
CA ASP A 54 -0.25 1.29 -7.10
C ASP A 54 0.71 0.76 -6.02
N GLN A 55 0.75 1.39 -4.83
CA GLN A 55 1.54 0.89 -3.69
C GLN A 55 1.07 -0.48 -3.20
N LEU A 56 -0.25 -0.74 -3.12
CA LEU A 56 -0.78 -2.06 -2.76
C LEU A 56 -0.42 -3.12 -3.82
N ASN A 57 -0.53 -2.78 -5.10
CA ASN A 57 -0.14 -3.67 -6.19
C ASN A 57 1.35 -4.01 -6.11
N PHE A 58 2.20 -3.00 -5.91
CA PHE A 58 3.64 -3.19 -5.73
C PHE A 58 3.93 -4.12 -4.55
N MET A 59 3.34 -3.89 -3.38
CA MET A 59 3.52 -4.76 -2.21
C MET A 59 3.16 -6.21 -2.52
N ALA A 60 2.03 -6.44 -3.21
CA ALA A 60 1.63 -7.78 -3.61
C ALA A 60 2.60 -8.43 -4.63
N ASP A 61 3.13 -7.64 -5.56
CA ASP A 61 4.09 -8.11 -6.56
C ASP A 61 5.43 -8.49 -5.91
N GLU A 62 5.84 -7.75 -4.87
CA GLU A 62 7.03 -8.07 -4.07
C GLU A 62 6.82 -9.27 -3.11
N GLY A 63 5.62 -9.83 -3.05
CA GLY A 63 5.33 -11.04 -2.29
C GLY A 63 4.81 -10.82 -0.87
N PHE A 64 4.48 -9.59 -0.49
CA PHE A 64 3.78 -9.33 0.77
C PHE A 64 2.38 -9.93 0.71
N THR A 65 1.91 -10.47 1.84
CA THR A 65 0.59 -11.12 1.98
C THR A 65 -0.34 -10.38 2.92
N ALA A 66 0.13 -9.29 3.50
CA ALA A 66 -0.63 -8.43 4.39
C ALA A 66 -0.21 -6.97 4.20
N PHE A 67 -1.03 -6.07 4.73
CA PHE A 67 -0.86 -4.63 4.65
C PHE A 67 -1.49 -4.00 5.89
N GLU A 68 -0.97 -2.89 6.38
CA GLU A 68 -1.61 -2.10 7.43
C GLU A 68 -1.66 -0.60 7.12
N ASP A 69 -2.62 0.10 7.70
CA ASP A 69 -2.79 1.53 7.47
C ASP A 69 -3.33 2.23 8.73
N ASN A 70 -2.45 2.84 9.49
CA ASN A 70 -2.83 3.58 10.70
C ASN A 70 -3.80 4.74 10.45
N ASN A 71 -3.85 5.23 9.21
CA ASN A 71 -4.74 6.33 8.81
C ASN A 71 -6.04 5.87 8.16
N LEU A 72 -6.32 4.59 8.08
CA LEU A 72 -7.46 4.03 7.34
C LEU A 72 -8.80 4.69 7.74
N LYS A 73 -9.06 4.86 9.03
CA LYS A 73 -10.28 5.50 9.51
C LYS A 73 -10.47 6.92 9.00
N LYS A 74 -9.37 7.66 8.80
CA LYS A 74 -9.39 9.05 8.31
C LYS A 74 -9.55 9.17 6.80
N ARG A 75 -9.40 8.07 6.07
CA ARG A 75 -9.58 8.08 4.61
C ARG A 75 -11.06 8.19 4.23
N SER A 76 -11.31 8.71 3.04
CA SER A 76 -12.67 8.72 2.49
C SER A 76 -13.24 7.31 2.36
N ILE A 77 -14.56 7.16 2.44
CA ILE A 77 -15.24 5.88 2.20
C ILE A 77 -14.88 5.34 0.82
N SER A 78 -14.75 6.21 -0.18
CA SER A 78 -14.32 5.84 -1.53
C SER A 78 -12.94 5.17 -1.53
N ASP A 79 -11.97 5.77 -0.84
CA ASP A 79 -10.62 5.21 -0.77
C ASP A 79 -10.58 3.91 0.05
N GLN A 80 -11.32 3.85 1.16
CA GLN A 80 -11.48 2.60 1.93
C GLN A 80 -12.04 1.48 1.05
N ASN A 81 -13.03 1.76 0.20
CA ASN A 81 -13.60 0.78 -0.72
C ASN A 81 -12.61 0.34 -1.81
N LYS A 82 -11.83 1.29 -2.38
CA LYS A 82 -10.77 0.96 -3.35
C LYS A 82 -9.71 0.07 -2.72
N ILE A 83 -9.26 0.41 -1.50
CA ILE A 83 -8.32 -0.40 -0.72
C ILE A 83 -8.90 -1.80 -0.51
N ALA A 84 -10.13 -1.92 0.01
CA ALA A 84 -10.78 -3.20 0.26
C ALA A 84 -10.88 -4.09 -1.00
N SER A 85 -11.28 -3.47 -2.13
CA SER A 85 -11.34 -4.17 -3.42
C SER A 85 -9.96 -4.67 -3.87
N THR A 86 -8.93 -3.85 -3.70
CA THR A 86 -7.56 -4.21 -4.08
C THR A 86 -7.00 -5.30 -3.19
N LEU A 87 -7.21 -5.22 -1.87
CA LEU A 87 -6.82 -6.28 -0.93
C LEU A 87 -7.43 -7.63 -1.34
N THR A 88 -8.71 -7.63 -1.68
CA THR A 88 -9.40 -8.85 -2.14
C THR A 88 -8.82 -9.36 -3.46
N LYS A 89 -8.66 -8.50 -4.46
CA LYS A 89 -8.12 -8.89 -5.79
C LYS A 89 -6.70 -9.41 -5.72
N ARG A 90 -5.89 -8.86 -4.84
CA ARG A 90 -4.47 -9.23 -4.69
C ARG A 90 -4.23 -10.29 -3.62
N ASN A 91 -5.31 -10.78 -2.98
CA ASN A 91 -5.23 -11.73 -1.86
C ASN A 91 -4.33 -11.24 -0.72
N LEU A 92 -4.39 -9.93 -0.43
CA LEU A 92 -3.72 -9.30 0.70
C LEU A 92 -4.67 -9.28 1.90
N ARG A 93 -4.14 -9.52 3.10
CA ARG A 93 -4.91 -9.39 4.34
C ARG A 93 -4.75 -7.98 4.90
N MET A 94 -5.85 -7.43 5.41
CA MET A 94 -5.75 -6.24 6.25
C MET A 94 -5.14 -6.63 7.60
N GLY A 95 -4.07 -5.95 7.98
CA GLY A 95 -3.47 -6.02 9.30
C GLY A 95 -4.27 -5.18 10.31
N VAL A 96 -3.64 -4.16 10.87
CA VAL A 96 -4.29 -3.26 11.83
C VAL A 96 -4.49 -1.86 11.27
N PHE A 97 -5.38 -1.10 11.89
CA PHE A 97 -5.50 0.34 11.75
C PHE A 97 -5.83 0.96 13.11
N VAL A 98 -5.58 2.25 13.27
CA VAL A 98 -5.86 2.95 14.53
C VAL A 98 -7.34 3.28 14.61
N ALA A 99 -7.99 2.83 15.70
CA ALA A 99 -9.44 2.87 15.86
C ALA A 99 -9.99 4.23 16.34
N HIS A 100 -9.15 5.10 16.87
CA HIS A 100 -9.56 6.37 17.46
C HIS A 100 -8.53 7.48 17.22
N SER A 101 -8.90 8.72 17.53
CA SER A 101 -7.97 9.86 17.50
C SER A 101 -6.96 9.76 18.64
N ILE A 102 -5.68 9.90 18.32
CA ILE A 102 -4.60 9.89 19.31
C ILE A 102 -4.29 11.31 19.74
N TYR A 103 -4.37 11.57 21.03
CA TYR A 103 -4.04 12.85 21.66
C TYR A 103 -2.62 12.79 22.26
N TRP A 104 -1.62 13.22 21.51
CA TRP A 104 -0.21 13.13 21.90
C TRP A 104 0.20 14.07 23.03
N LYS A 105 -0.54 15.17 23.23
CA LYS A 105 -0.17 16.26 24.15
C LYS A 105 -1.11 16.41 25.35
N GLU A 106 -2.21 15.71 25.35
CA GLU A 106 -3.25 15.81 26.38
C GLU A 106 -3.60 14.42 26.89
N PRO A 107 -3.85 14.28 28.22
CA PRO A 107 -4.42 13.06 28.72
C PRO A 107 -5.84 12.89 28.17
N ASN A 108 -6.13 11.74 27.60
CA ASN A 108 -7.45 11.39 27.09
C ASN A 108 -8.26 10.62 28.15
N LEU A 109 -8.20 9.28 28.10
CA LEU A 109 -8.94 8.42 29.03
C LEU A 109 -8.42 8.56 30.48
N ALA A 110 -7.12 8.75 30.66
CA ALA A 110 -6.49 8.89 31.97
C ALA A 110 -6.90 10.18 32.72
N SER A 111 -7.49 11.17 32.03
CA SER A 111 -7.95 12.42 32.67
C SER A 111 -9.18 12.24 33.52
N GLY A 112 -9.92 11.13 33.40
CA GLY A 112 -11.23 10.93 34.00
C GLY A 112 -12.35 11.80 33.39
N ASN A 113 -12.09 12.53 32.32
CA ASN A 113 -13.06 13.37 31.62
C ASN A 113 -14.11 12.49 30.91
N ILE A 114 -15.39 12.70 31.27
CA ILE A 114 -16.50 11.92 30.73
C ILE A 114 -16.69 12.16 29.25
N ASP A 115 -16.57 13.40 28.77
CA ASP A 115 -16.74 13.72 27.34
C ASP A 115 -15.67 13.05 26.49
N LYS A 116 -14.41 13.03 26.93
CA LYS A 116 -13.33 12.33 26.27
C LYS A 116 -13.55 10.82 26.21
N ARG A 117 -14.10 10.24 27.26
CA ARG A 117 -14.46 8.83 27.27
C ARG A 117 -15.59 8.52 26.27
N GLU A 118 -16.63 9.35 26.23
CA GLU A 118 -17.73 9.16 25.27
C GLU A 118 -17.27 9.36 23.82
N GLU A 119 -16.41 10.35 23.55
CA GLU A 119 -15.76 10.52 22.26
C GLU A 119 -14.99 9.25 21.82
N PHE A 120 -14.14 8.73 22.71
CA PHE A 120 -13.40 7.51 22.46
C PHE A 120 -14.33 6.33 22.14
N LEU A 121 -15.36 6.09 22.95
CA LEU A 121 -16.30 4.99 22.74
C LEU A 121 -17.08 5.13 21.44
N LYS A 122 -17.44 6.36 21.06
CA LYS A 122 -18.06 6.65 19.77
C LYS A 122 -17.12 6.27 18.62
N GLU A 123 -15.86 6.70 18.68
CA GLU A 123 -14.88 6.42 17.66
C GLU A 123 -14.61 4.91 17.50
N ILE A 124 -14.56 4.16 18.60
CA ILE A 124 -14.43 2.70 18.56
C ILE A 124 -15.63 2.06 17.84
N ARG A 125 -16.86 2.49 18.16
CA ARG A 125 -18.08 1.98 17.49
C ARG A 125 -18.05 2.26 15.98
N GLU A 126 -17.67 3.47 15.58
CA GLU A 126 -17.52 3.84 14.17
C GLU A 126 -16.44 3.00 13.45
N SER A 127 -15.36 2.67 14.15
CA SER A 127 -14.26 1.87 13.60
C SER A 127 -14.65 0.42 13.30
N VAL A 128 -15.71 -0.09 13.94
CA VAL A 128 -16.28 -1.41 13.59
C VAL A 128 -16.75 -1.44 12.13
N GLU A 129 -17.39 -0.35 11.66
CA GLU A 129 -17.83 -0.28 10.26
C GLU A 129 -16.66 -0.17 9.28
N VAL A 130 -15.58 0.51 9.66
CA VAL A 130 -14.33 0.53 8.89
C VAL A 130 -13.73 -0.88 8.82
N ALA A 131 -13.64 -1.57 9.96
CA ALA A 131 -13.11 -2.93 10.03
C ALA A 131 -13.89 -3.89 9.12
N LYS A 132 -15.22 -3.83 9.16
CA LYS A 132 -16.10 -4.63 8.28
C LYS A 132 -15.81 -4.36 6.81
N ARG A 133 -15.64 -3.10 6.42
CA ARG A 133 -15.41 -2.68 5.04
C ARG A 133 -14.15 -3.27 4.45
N VAL A 134 -13.06 -3.32 5.22
CA VAL A 134 -11.75 -3.84 4.78
C VAL A 134 -11.46 -5.25 5.27
N ASN A 135 -12.43 -5.92 5.89
CA ASN A 135 -12.29 -7.25 6.50
C ASN A 135 -11.12 -7.33 7.51
N ALA A 136 -10.90 -6.26 8.27
CA ALA A 136 -9.90 -6.25 9.33
C ALA A 136 -10.40 -7.10 10.52
N LYS A 137 -9.49 -7.86 11.13
CA LYS A 137 -9.77 -8.66 12.34
C LYS A 137 -9.32 -7.96 13.61
N TRP A 138 -8.46 -6.96 13.49
CA TRP A 138 -7.82 -6.27 14.60
C TRP A 138 -7.81 -4.76 14.36
N MET A 139 -7.90 -4.02 15.44
CA MET A 139 -7.74 -2.58 15.49
C MET A 139 -6.76 -2.23 16.60
N THR A 140 -5.94 -1.21 16.40
CA THR A 140 -5.03 -0.71 17.42
C THR A 140 -5.72 0.39 18.24
N VAL A 141 -5.60 0.27 19.54
CA VAL A 141 -5.98 1.28 20.54
C VAL A 141 -4.70 1.75 21.23
N VAL A 142 -4.45 3.06 21.30
CA VAL A 142 -3.22 3.69 21.82
C VAL A 142 -3.54 4.60 22.97
#